data_36e77368667a16310382e77fc40daec0
#
_entry.id   36e77368667a16310382e77fc40daec0
#
_cell.length_a   1.000
_cell.length_b   1.000
_cell.length_c   1.000
_cell.angle_alpha   90.00
_cell.angle_beta   90.00
_cell.angle_gamma   90.00
#
_symmetry.space_group_name_H-M   'P 1'
#
loop_
_entity.id
_entity.type
_entity.pdbx_description
1 polymer ?
#
loop_
_entity_poly.entity_id
_entity_poly.type
_entity_poly.pdbx_seq_one_letter_code
_entity_poly.pdbx_strand_id
1 'polypeptide(L)'
;DNTNLKFVKVYDTPEKIMLYLAGKATVFGISATAEVDTVVGNYDLRYLKEQLKERFHKTPGYLKDKTRTALEKRWSAYADGEINVHREVISSNIQGFNAEDYCKTFMDAEFARYASNIITNITDNEYQIIRYCNVLQSMCIFNRNEDIQSMLYLGMALPKKNNPGMDEGVLQQLFEYSQMETQQSNSSVCFLKSDNFEQDKEELQQRLSCGEKIFVMSSYQTIGAGQNLQYRIPKGKKVVQLGEFTEGDKRFLYKDFDALYLGNITNMTVNTYQDEKITSHDLLQM
;
A
#
# COMPACT_ATOMS: atom_id res chain seq x y z
N ASP A 1 7.73 -1.05 -33.21
CA ASP A 1 7.07 -0.45 -32.03
C ASP A 1 6.02 0.53 -32.48
N ASN A 2 4.75 0.14 -32.37
CA ASN A 2 3.64 1.06 -32.67
C ASN A 2 3.26 1.77 -31.37
N THR A 3 3.75 3.00 -31.20
CA THR A 3 3.32 3.87 -30.10
C THR A 3 2.01 4.53 -30.49
N ASN A 4 0.90 4.08 -29.92
CA ASN A 4 -0.40 4.70 -30.12
C ASN A 4 -0.55 5.89 -29.15
N LEU A 5 -0.50 7.08 -29.68
CA LEU A 5 -0.81 8.31 -28.94
C LEU A 5 -2.32 8.50 -28.89
N LYS A 6 -2.91 8.41 -27.69
CA LYS A 6 -4.34 8.71 -27.50
C LYS A 6 -4.49 10.12 -26.93
N PHE A 7 -5.18 10.98 -27.67
CA PHE A 7 -5.56 12.30 -27.18
C PHE A 7 -6.94 12.23 -26.53
N VAL A 8 -7.03 12.62 -25.26
CA VAL A 8 -8.31 12.82 -24.56
C VAL A 8 -8.47 14.31 -24.34
N LYS A 9 -9.49 14.91 -24.93
CA LYS A 9 -9.83 16.30 -24.68
C LYS A 9 -10.81 16.37 -23.51
N VAL A 10 -10.36 16.90 -22.38
CA VAL A 10 -11.19 17.10 -21.20
C VAL A 10 -11.68 18.55 -21.22
N TYR A 11 -12.99 18.75 -21.27
CA TYR A 11 -13.59 20.09 -21.30
C TYR A 11 -13.85 20.66 -19.91
N ASP A 12 -14.06 19.78 -18.92
CA ASP A 12 -14.32 20.15 -17.53
C ASP A 12 -13.32 19.47 -16.60
N THR A 13 -12.81 20.25 -15.66
CA THR A 13 -11.96 19.72 -14.58
C THR A 13 -12.80 19.45 -13.34
N PRO A 14 -12.34 18.59 -12.43
CA PRO A 14 -13.01 18.34 -11.15
C PRO A 14 -13.32 19.64 -10.39
N GLU A 15 -12.42 20.63 -10.43
CA GLU A 15 -12.59 21.94 -9.81
C GLU A 15 -13.76 22.74 -10.40
N LYS A 16 -13.94 22.69 -11.73
CA LYS A 16 -15.07 23.35 -12.38
C LYS A 16 -16.41 22.73 -11.99
N ILE A 17 -16.44 21.40 -11.85
CA ILE A 17 -17.63 20.69 -11.34
C ILE A 17 -17.93 21.12 -9.91
N MET A 18 -16.90 21.20 -9.05
CA MET A 18 -17.05 21.67 -7.66
C MET A 18 -17.55 23.12 -7.60
N LEU A 19 -17.05 24.00 -8.46
CA LEU A 19 -17.53 25.40 -8.56
C LEU A 19 -18.99 25.47 -9.01
N TYR A 20 -19.36 24.66 -9.98
CA TYR A 20 -20.75 24.57 -10.42
C TYR A 20 -21.69 24.11 -9.29
N LEU A 21 -21.30 23.07 -8.56
CA LEU A 21 -22.05 22.57 -7.40
C LEU A 21 -22.13 23.64 -6.29
N ALA A 22 -21.01 24.31 -5.98
CA ALA A 22 -20.98 25.40 -4.98
C ALA A 22 -21.83 26.62 -5.39
N GLY A 23 -22.10 26.79 -6.66
CA GLY A 23 -23.06 27.78 -7.17
C GLY A 23 -24.53 27.41 -6.94
N LYS A 24 -24.83 26.15 -6.66
CA LYS A 24 -26.18 25.62 -6.50
C LYS A 24 -26.51 25.18 -5.08
N ALA A 25 -25.50 24.78 -4.31
CA ALA A 25 -25.65 24.20 -2.97
C ALA A 25 -24.43 24.49 -2.09
N THR A 26 -24.58 24.29 -0.79
CA THR A 26 -23.44 24.22 0.13
C THR A 26 -22.74 22.87 -0.07
N VAL A 27 -21.43 22.91 -0.37
CA VAL A 27 -20.61 21.73 -0.60
C VAL A 27 -19.68 21.52 0.59
N PHE A 28 -19.69 20.33 1.18
CA PHE A 28 -18.79 19.90 2.21
C PHE A 28 -17.85 18.84 1.63
N GLY A 29 -16.54 19.15 1.55
CA GLY A 29 -15.51 18.21 1.19
C GLY A 29 -14.93 17.53 2.44
N ILE A 30 -14.96 16.21 2.49
CA ILE A 30 -14.34 15.41 3.55
C ILE A 30 -13.41 14.40 2.89
N SER A 31 -12.11 14.59 3.05
CA SER A 31 -11.11 13.65 2.54
C SER A 31 -9.84 13.74 3.39
N ALA A 32 -9.26 12.61 3.71
CA ALA A 32 -7.96 12.54 4.40
C ALA A 32 -6.80 13.08 3.55
N THR A 33 -6.96 13.12 2.23
CA THR A 33 -5.92 13.49 1.26
C THR A 33 -6.27 14.74 0.45
N ALA A 34 -7.31 15.49 0.81
CA ALA A 34 -7.79 16.63 0.02
C ALA A 34 -6.76 17.77 -0.11
N GLU A 35 -5.85 17.91 0.87
CA GLU A 35 -4.80 18.93 0.87
C GLU A 35 -3.43 18.39 0.41
N VAL A 36 -3.35 17.11 0.01
CA VAL A 36 -2.10 16.53 -0.51
C VAL A 36 -1.97 16.94 -1.98
N ASP A 37 -0.93 17.70 -2.28
CA ASP A 37 -0.63 18.07 -3.65
C ASP A 37 -0.19 16.83 -4.45
N THR A 38 -0.95 16.51 -5.49
CA THR A 38 -0.66 15.43 -6.42
C THR A 38 -0.73 15.96 -7.85
N VAL A 39 0.03 15.35 -8.75
CA VAL A 39 0.00 15.74 -10.17
C VAL A 39 -1.34 15.40 -10.81
N VAL A 40 -1.97 14.32 -10.36
CA VAL A 40 -3.26 13.84 -10.88
C VAL A 40 -4.10 13.32 -9.71
N GLY A 41 -5.37 13.68 -9.67
CA GLY A 41 -6.36 13.02 -8.81
C GLY A 41 -6.83 13.81 -7.59
N ASN A 42 -6.21 14.92 -7.22
CA ASN A 42 -6.72 15.82 -6.20
C ASN A 42 -7.27 17.11 -6.80
N TYR A 43 -8.15 17.76 -6.04
CA TYR A 43 -8.68 19.06 -6.42
C TYR A 43 -7.64 20.15 -6.22
N ASP A 44 -7.53 21.08 -7.16
CA ASP A 44 -6.78 22.31 -6.96
C ASP A 44 -7.55 23.23 -5.98
N LEU A 45 -7.24 23.07 -4.69
CA LEU A 45 -7.87 23.87 -3.63
C LEU A 45 -7.47 25.35 -3.72
N ARG A 46 -6.33 25.68 -4.33
CA ARG A 46 -5.88 27.06 -4.53
C ARG A 46 -6.81 27.73 -5.55
N TYR A 47 -7.04 27.08 -6.69
CA TYR A 47 -7.98 27.55 -7.69
C TYR A 47 -9.40 27.69 -7.12
N LEU A 48 -9.89 26.70 -6.37
CA LEU A 48 -11.21 26.79 -5.72
C LEU A 48 -11.31 27.97 -4.75
N LYS A 49 -10.26 28.23 -3.96
CA LYS A 49 -10.20 29.36 -3.04
C LYS A 49 -10.24 30.70 -3.79
N GLU A 50 -9.48 30.84 -4.89
CA GLU A 50 -9.46 32.06 -5.72
C GLU A 50 -10.83 32.34 -6.34
N GLN A 51 -11.53 31.33 -6.81
CA GLN A 51 -12.83 31.47 -7.46
C GLN A 51 -13.97 31.71 -6.46
N LEU A 52 -13.97 31.01 -5.33
CA LEU A 52 -15.02 31.11 -4.31
C LEU A 52 -14.83 32.26 -3.35
N LYS A 53 -13.60 32.78 -3.21
CA LYS A 53 -13.22 33.90 -2.32
C LYS A 53 -13.73 33.69 -0.89
N GLU A 54 -14.59 34.58 -0.39
CA GLU A 54 -15.15 34.54 0.96
C GLU A 54 -16.09 33.34 1.19
N ARG A 55 -16.57 32.71 0.13
CA ARG A 55 -17.39 31.50 0.23
C ARG A 55 -16.59 30.21 0.40
N PHE A 56 -15.27 30.28 0.28
CA PHE A 56 -14.39 29.15 0.55
C PHE A 56 -13.96 29.14 2.00
N HIS A 57 -14.40 28.16 2.75
CA HIS A 57 -14.06 28.01 4.16
C HIS A 57 -13.23 26.74 4.39
N LYS A 58 -12.13 26.87 5.09
CA LYS A 58 -11.43 25.74 5.69
C LYS A 58 -12.06 25.41 7.05
N THR A 59 -11.84 24.19 7.52
CA THR A 59 -12.29 23.76 8.85
C THR A 59 -11.88 24.80 9.92
N PRO A 60 -12.82 25.33 10.71
CA PRO A 60 -12.51 26.28 11.76
C PRO A 60 -11.48 25.73 12.77
N GLY A 61 -10.65 26.63 13.33
CA GLY A 61 -9.58 26.27 14.26
C GLY A 61 -10.04 25.41 15.43
N TYR A 62 -11.14 25.78 16.07
CA TYR A 62 -11.69 25.03 17.20
C TYR A 62 -12.09 23.58 16.85
N LEU A 63 -12.58 23.33 15.62
CA LEU A 63 -12.87 21.97 15.16
C LEU A 63 -11.58 21.20 14.86
N LYS A 64 -10.56 21.87 14.33
CA LYS A 64 -9.24 21.26 14.14
C LYS A 64 -8.64 20.82 15.47
N ASP A 65 -8.71 21.67 16.48
CA ASP A 65 -8.17 21.36 17.81
C ASP A 65 -8.95 20.23 18.47
N LYS A 66 -10.28 20.25 18.39
CA LYS A 66 -11.11 19.15 18.89
C LYS A 66 -10.81 17.83 18.19
N THR A 67 -10.63 17.86 16.87
CA THR A 67 -10.26 16.66 16.08
C THR A 67 -8.87 16.19 16.45
N ARG A 68 -7.91 17.10 16.61
CA ARG A 68 -6.54 16.78 17.04
C ARG A 68 -6.55 16.07 18.38
N THR A 69 -7.21 16.63 19.39
CA THR A 69 -7.31 16.01 20.73
C THR A 69 -7.94 14.61 20.66
N ALA A 70 -8.99 14.43 19.86
CA ALA A 70 -9.61 13.12 19.68
C ALA A 70 -8.67 12.12 19.00
N LEU A 71 -7.87 12.58 18.03
CA LEU A 71 -6.86 11.75 17.37
C LEU A 71 -5.70 11.42 18.33
N GLU A 72 -5.18 12.38 19.08
CA GLU A 72 -4.12 12.16 20.07
C GLU A 72 -4.55 11.10 21.09
N LYS A 73 -5.78 11.20 21.59
CA LYS A 73 -6.34 10.19 22.50
C LYS A 73 -6.43 8.81 21.83
N ARG A 74 -6.85 8.75 20.56
CA ARG A 74 -6.93 7.49 19.79
C ARG A 74 -5.54 6.87 19.55
N TRP A 75 -4.50 7.71 19.43
CA TRP A 75 -3.14 7.28 19.13
C TRP A 75 -2.25 7.15 20.37
N SER A 76 -2.82 7.32 21.57
CA SER A 76 -2.06 7.24 22.84
C SER A 76 -1.32 5.91 23.00
N ALA A 77 -1.92 4.80 22.56
CA ALA A 77 -1.27 3.48 22.63
C ALA A 77 0.09 3.40 21.91
N TYR A 78 0.30 4.23 20.88
CA TYR A 78 1.61 4.36 20.23
C TYR A 78 2.57 5.23 21.04
N ALA A 79 2.08 6.32 21.63
CA ALA A 79 2.90 7.21 22.45
C ALA A 79 3.29 6.55 23.78
N ASP A 80 2.41 5.75 24.35
CA ASP A 80 2.60 5.05 25.62
C ASP A 80 3.39 3.74 25.46
N GLY A 81 3.74 3.36 24.24
CA GLY A 81 4.55 2.17 23.92
C GLY A 81 3.79 0.85 24.00
N GLU A 82 2.47 0.86 24.09
CA GLU A 82 1.64 -0.35 24.01
C GLU A 82 1.68 -0.96 22.61
N ILE A 83 1.83 -0.09 21.58
CA ILE A 83 2.03 -0.50 20.18
C ILE A 83 3.38 0.02 19.72
N ASN A 84 4.26 -0.91 19.32
CA ASN A 84 5.54 -0.59 18.72
C ASN A 84 5.47 -0.82 17.21
N VAL A 85 5.80 0.23 16.45
CA VAL A 85 5.93 0.14 14.99
C VAL A 85 7.39 -0.15 14.64
N HIS A 86 7.66 -1.38 14.20
CA HIS A 86 8.95 -1.73 13.64
C HIS A 86 8.99 -1.36 12.15
N ARG A 87 10.01 -0.63 11.72
CA ARG A 87 10.20 -0.18 10.35
C ARG A 87 11.51 -0.70 9.79
N GLU A 88 11.42 -1.39 8.67
CA GLU A 88 12.57 -1.86 7.90
C GLU A 88 12.53 -1.24 6.49
N VAL A 89 13.67 -0.80 5.99
CA VAL A 89 13.80 -0.26 4.64
C VAL A 89 14.39 -1.33 3.75
N ILE A 90 13.57 -1.87 2.87
CA ILE A 90 13.98 -2.79 1.82
C ILE A 90 14.34 -1.95 0.60
N SER A 91 15.62 -1.74 0.39
CA SER A 91 16.11 -0.99 -0.78
C SER A 91 17.33 -1.66 -1.39
N SER A 92 17.39 -1.68 -2.71
CA SER A 92 18.53 -2.13 -3.48
C SER A 92 19.12 -0.98 -4.27
N ASN A 93 20.44 -0.85 -4.26
CA ASN A 93 21.12 0.10 -5.15
C ASN A 93 21.13 -0.49 -6.57
N ILE A 94 20.68 0.29 -7.57
CA ILE A 94 20.49 -0.19 -8.93
C ILE A 94 21.82 -0.42 -9.67
N GLN A 95 22.84 0.35 -9.37
CA GLN A 95 24.13 0.22 -10.08
C GLN A 95 24.86 -1.07 -9.73
N GLY A 96 24.99 -1.96 -10.74
CA GLY A 96 25.68 -3.23 -10.59
C GLY A 96 24.94 -4.24 -9.73
N PHE A 97 23.62 -4.21 -9.75
CA PHE A 97 22.78 -5.11 -8.97
C PHE A 97 23.00 -6.57 -9.39
N ASN A 98 23.36 -7.41 -8.42
CA ASN A 98 23.43 -8.85 -8.56
C ASN A 98 22.37 -9.51 -7.69
N ALA A 99 21.43 -10.22 -8.31
CA ALA A 99 20.31 -10.85 -7.62
C ALA A 99 20.74 -11.89 -6.57
N GLU A 100 21.73 -12.73 -6.92
CA GLU A 100 22.20 -13.77 -6.00
C GLU A 100 22.89 -13.16 -4.78
N ASP A 101 23.77 -12.17 -4.99
CA ASP A 101 24.46 -11.52 -3.89
C ASP A 101 23.51 -10.74 -2.99
N TYR A 102 22.49 -10.12 -3.58
CA TYR A 102 21.43 -9.47 -2.81
C TYR A 102 20.64 -10.48 -1.98
N CYS A 103 20.22 -11.61 -2.56
CA CYS A 103 19.49 -12.64 -1.85
C CYS A 103 20.33 -13.24 -0.70
N LYS A 104 21.65 -13.40 -0.86
CA LYS A 104 22.55 -13.85 0.20
C LYS A 104 22.57 -12.94 1.44
N THR A 105 22.11 -11.71 1.32
CA THR A 105 22.04 -10.81 2.49
C THR A 105 20.94 -11.19 3.48
N PHE A 106 19.96 -11.99 3.06
CA PHE A 106 18.80 -12.34 3.89
C PHE A 106 18.40 -13.82 3.85
N MET A 107 19.13 -14.67 3.08
CA MET A 107 18.89 -16.12 3.01
C MET A 107 20.18 -16.89 2.78
N ASP A 108 20.15 -18.20 3.03
CA ASP A 108 21.30 -19.07 2.82
C ASP A 108 21.74 -19.10 1.35
N ALA A 109 23.06 -19.27 1.11
CA ALA A 109 23.66 -19.18 -0.21
C ALA A 109 23.05 -20.16 -1.23
N GLU A 110 22.62 -21.34 -0.80
CA GLU A 110 21.96 -22.30 -1.67
C GLU A 110 20.59 -21.83 -2.12
N PHE A 111 19.75 -21.38 -1.21
CA PHE A 111 18.43 -20.82 -1.53
C PHE A 111 18.55 -19.53 -2.33
N ALA A 112 19.52 -18.66 -2.00
CA ALA A 112 19.78 -17.44 -2.75
C ALA A 112 20.09 -17.71 -4.24
N ARG A 113 20.93 -18.72 -4.50
CA ARG A 113 21.25 -19.14 -5.86
C ARG A 113 20.04 -19.69 -6.60
N TYR A 114 19.21 -20.53 -5.97
CA TYR A 114 18.00 -21.03 -6.61
C TYR A 114 16.98 -19.93 -6.90
N ALA A 115 16.73 -19.07 -5.94
CA ALA A 115 15.81 -17.95 -6.10
C ALA A 115 16.27 -16.96 -7.19
N SER A 116 17.55 -16.59 -7.21
CA SER A 116 18.11 -15.71 -8.23
C SER A 116 18.02 -16.33 -9.63
N ASN A 117 18.27 -17.64 -9.79
CA ASN A 117 18.12 -18.33 -11.06
C ASN A 117 16.68 -18.32 -11.58
N ILE A 118 15.69 -18.53 -10.69
CA ILE A 118 14.27 -18.46 -11.08
C ILE A 118 13.93 -17.05 -11.58
N ILE A 119 14.36 -16.03 -10.85
CA ILE A 119 14.08 -14.63 -11.19
C ILE A 119 14.74 -14.24 -12.51
N THR A 120 16.02 -14.56 -12.71
CA THR A 120 16.76 -14.20 -13.92
C THR A 120 16.36 -15.02 -15.16
N ASN A 121 15.75 -16.19 -14.98
CA ASN A 121 15.19 -16.97 -16.08
C ASN A 121 13.87 -16.40 -16.63
N ILE A 122 13.12 -15.64 -15.82
CA ILE A 122 11.83 -15.08 -16.26
C ILE A 122 11.99 -13.67 -16.87
N THR A 123 13.01 -12.93 -16.46
CA THR A 123 13.26 -11.57 -16.95
C THR A 123 14.73 -11.20 -16.89
N ASP A 124 15.18 -10.45 -17.89
CA ASP A 124 16.50 -9.79 -17.94
C ASP A 124 16.43 -8.30 -17.55
N ASN A 125 15.23 -7.79 -17.28
CA ASN A 125 15.01 -6.41 -16.86
C ASN A 125 15.41 -6.20 -15.40
N GLU A 126 16.49 -5.45 -15.17
CA GLU A 126 17.07 -5.19 -13.86
C GLU A 126 16.04 -4.66 -12.84
N TYR A 127 15.16 -3.76 -13.27
CA TYR A 127 14.09 -3.21 -12.42
C TYR A 127 13.08 -4.30 -11.97
N GLN A 128 12.76 -5.24 -12.86
CA GLN A 128 11.87 -6.36 -12.51
C GLN A 128 12.59 -7.35 -11.59
N ILE A 129 13.86 -7.64 -11.84
CA ILE A 129 14.70 -8.50 -11.00
C ILE A 129 14.73 -7.95 -9.56
N ILE A 130 15.04 -6.66 -9.40
CA ILE A 130 15.04 -5.99 -8.10
C ILE A 130 13.69 -6.12 -7.41
N ARG A 131 12.60 -5.95 -8.14
CA ARG A 131 11.25 -6.08 -7.59
C ARG A 131 10.99 -7.48 -7.03
N TYR A 132 11.34 -8.54 -7.78
CA TYR A 132 11.21 -9.92 -7.27
C TYR A 132 12.06 -10.16 -6.02
N CYS A 133 13.30 -9.66 -6.01
CA CYS A 133 14.18 -9.78 -4.86
C CYS A 133 13.61 -9.08 -3.62
N ASN A 134 13.04 -7.90 -3.78
CA ASN A 134 12.40 -7.16 -2.67
C ASN A 134 11.15 -7.88 -2.15
N VAL A 135 10.34 -8.47 -3.06
CA VAL A 135 9.21 -9.32 -2.68
C VAL A 135 9.69 -10.53 -1.89
N LEU A 136 10.70 -11.24 -2.38
CA LEU A 136 11.27 -12.41 -1.70
C LEU A 136 11.79 -12.05 -0.30
N GLN A 137 12.50 -10.93 -0.15
CA GLN A 137 12.94 -10.47 1.16
C GLN A 137 11.75 -10.23 2.10
N SER A 138 10.68 -9.60 1.61
CA SER A 138 9.47 -9.38 2.42
C SER A 138 8.77 -10.69 2.80
N MET A 139 8.79 -11.71 1.93
CA MET A 139 8.30 -13.06 2.23
C MET A 139 9.13 -13.74 3.33
N CYS A 140 10.47 -13.62 3.27
CA CYS A 140 11.35 -14.14 4.31
C CYS A 140 11.12 -13.45 5.67
N ILE A 141 10.98 -12.13 5.68
CA ILE A 141 10.65 -11.37 6.91
C ILE A 141 9.31 -11.85 7.50
N PHE A 142 8.29 -12.00 6.67
CA PHE A 142 6.99 -12.52 7.06
C PHE A 142 7.08 -13.93 7.65
N ASN A 143 7.77 -14.84 6.98
CA ASN A 143 7.86 -16.22 7.41
C ASN A 143 8.70 -16.39 8.69
N ARG A 144 9.77 -15.63 8.88
CA ARG A 144 10.61 -15.67 10.10
C ARG A 144 9.90 -15.16 11.35
N ASN A 145 8.97 -14.25 11.19
CA ASN A 145 8.31 -13.62 12.33
C ASN A 145 7.02 -14.34 12.69
N GLU A 146 7.01 -15.04 13.83
CA GLU A 146 5.84 -15.77 14.32
C GLU A 146 4.70 -14.86 14.77
N ASP A 147 5.00 -13.63 15.18
CA ASP A 147 3.99 -12.66 15.62
C ASP A 147 3.21 -12.06 14.45
N ILE A 148 3.76 -12.10 13.23
CA ILE A 148 3.09 -11.63 12.02
C ILE A 148 2.23 -12.76 11.44
N GLN A 149 0.92 -12.69 11.67
CA GLN A 149 -0.04 -13.62 11.08
C GLN A 149 -0.49 -13.17 9.69
N SER A 150 -0.61 -11.87 9.47
CA SER A 150 -1.07 -11.27 8.23
C SER A 150 -0.14 -10.16 7.76
N MET A 151 0.32 -10.26 6.52
CA MET A 151 1.11 -9.21 5.88
C MET A 151 0.49 -8.84 4.54
N LEU A 152 0.30 -7.55 4.31
CA LEU A 152 -0.20 -7.01 3.06
C LEU A 152 0.94 -6.38 2.26
N TYR A 153 1.24 -6.96 1.10
CA TYR A 153 2.14 -6.40 0.11
C TYR A 153 1.35 -5.53 -0.87
N LEU A 154 1.68 -4.25 -0.96
CA LEU A 154 1.15 -3.33 -1.95
C LEU A 154 2.23 -2.91 -2.93
N GLY A 155 2.03 -3.24 -4.20
CA GLY A 155 2.93 -2.88 -5.29
C GLY A 155 2.24 -2.10 -6.41
N MET A 156 3.05 -1.64 -7.38
CA MET A 156 2.52 -1.00 -8.59
C MET A 156 1.85 -2.00 -9.53
N ALA A 157 2.40 -3.22 -9.62
CA ALA A 157 1.93 -4.25 -10.51
C ALA A 157 1.18 -5.34 -9.73
N LEU A 158 0.00 -5.67 -10.23
CA LEU A 158 -0.74 -6.84 -9.75
C LEU A 158 -0.09 -8.10 -10.32
N PRO A 159 0.15 -9.14 -9.51
CA PRO A 159 0.60 -10.43 -10.00
C PRO A 159 -0.37 -11.03 -11.04
N LYS A 160 0.15 -11.53 -12.14
CA LYS A 160 -0.62 -12.15 -13.22
C LYS A 160 0.10 -13.37 -13.77
N LYS A 161 -0.65 -14.37 -14.23
CA LYS A 161 -0.07 -15.53 -14.91
C LYS A 161 0.63 -15.10 -16.19
N ASN A 162 1.80 -15.68 -16.46
CA ASN A 162 2.62 -15.42 -17.64
C ASN A 162 3.01 -13.94 -17.83
N ASN A 163 3.17 -13.20 -16.75
CA ASN A 163 3.65 -11.82 -16.80
C ASN A 163 5.07 -11.72 -16.23
N PRO A 164 6.11 -11.55 -17.07
CA PRO A 164 7.51 -11.50 -16.60
C PRO A 164 7.77 -10.44 -15.53
N GLY A 165 6.99 -9.37 -15.51
CA GLY A 165 7.13 -8.30 -14.52
C GLY A 165 6.68 -8.66 -13.10
N MET A 166 5.68 -9.55 -12.95
CA MET A 166 5.15 -10.08 -11.68
C MET A 166 4.34 -11.35 -12.00
N ASP A 167 5.02 -12.48 -12.19
CA ASP A 167 4.40 -13.76 -12.50
C ASP A 167 3.96 -14.49 -11.22
N GLU A 168 2.70 -14.94 -11.19
CA GLU A 168 2.12 -15.63 -10.03
C GLU A 168 2.83 -16.96 -9.73
N GLY A 169 3.19 -17.72 -10.76
CA GLY A 169 3.85 -19.01 -10.59
C GLY A 169 5.24 -18.85 -9.99
N VAL A 170 5.99 -17.83 -10.46
CA VAL A 170 7.29 -17.47 -9.88
C VAL A 170 7.15 -17.00 -8.44
N LEU A 171 6.19 -16.13 -8.15
CA LEU A 171 5.95 -15.66 -6.80
C LEU A 171 5.55 -16.79 -5.85
N GLN A 172 4.76 -17.75 -6.31
CA GLN A 172 4.43 -18.94 -5.53
C GLN A 172 5.68 -19.79 -5.23
N GLN A 173 6.55 -20.01 -6.22
CA GLN A 173 7.82 -20.72 -6.01
C GLN A 173 8.74 -19.98 -5.05
N LEU A 174 8.87 -18.67 -5.21
CA LEU A 174 9.68 -17.84 -4.30
C LEU A 174 9.15 -17.91 -2.87
N PHE A 175 7.82 -17.94 -2.71
CA PHE A 175 7.20 -18.10 -1.39
C PHE A 175 7.55 -19.46 -0.76
N GLU A 176 7.48 -20.54 -1.53
CA GLU A 176 7.87 -21.89 -1.10
C GLU A 176 9.37 -21.93 -0.70
N TYR A 177 10.27 -21.30 -1.45
CA TYR A 177 11.66 -21.15 -1.04
C TYR A 177 11.83 -20.36 0.25
N SER A 178 11.06 -19.31 0.43
CA SER A 178 11.09 -18.55 1.69
C SER A 178 10.60 -19.36 2.90
N GLN A 179 9.65 -20.28 2.68
CA GLN A 179 9.19 -21.21 3.72
C GLN A 179 10.28 -22.24 4.08
N MET A 180 10.97 -22.81 3.07
CA MET A 180 12.06 -23.76 3.27
C MET A 180 13.21 -23.10 4.02
N GLU A 181 13.64 -21.90 3.59
CA GLU A 181 14.69 -21.10 4.23
C GLU A 181 14.39 -20.83 5.71
N THR A 182 13.14 -20.51 6.00
CA THR A 182 12.73 -20.10 7.35
C THR A 182 12.17 -21.26 8.18
N GLN A 183 12.13 -22.47 7.62
CA GLN A 183 11.54 -23.68 8.23
C GLN A 183 10.08 -23.47 8.68
N GLN A 184 9.34 -22.65 7.95
CA GLN A 184 7.97 -22.26 8.26
C GLN A 184 7.00 -22.75 7.17
N SER A 185 6.34 -23.89 7.42
CA SER A 185 5.45 -24.55 6.44
C SER A 185 3.97 -24.16 6.57
N ASN A 186 3.59 -23.47 7.66
CA ASN A 186 2.19 -23.21 7.99
C ASN A 186 1.68 -21.85 7.49
N SER A 187 2.30 -21.29 6.48
CA SER A 187 1.89 -20.03 5.85
C SER A 187 1.47 -20.23 4.41
N SER A 188 0.73 -19.29 3.86
CA SER A 188 0.31 -19.29 2.46
C SER A 188 0.42 -17.91 1.84
N VAL A 189 0.53 -17.84 0.52
CA VAL A 189 0.41 -16.61 -0.27
C VAL A 189 -0.97 -16.51 -0.90
N CYS A 190 -1.54 -15.30 -0.91
CA CYS A 190 -2.83 -15.00 -1.52
C CYS A 190 -2.68 -13.79 -2.46
N PHE A 191 -3.20 -13.90 -3.68
CA PHE A 191 -3.20 -12.82 -4.67
C PHE A 191 -4.60 -12.21 -4.74
N LEU A 192 -4.77 -11.03 -4.16
CA LEU A 192 -6.05 -10.33 -4.15
C LEU A 192 -6.18 -9.45 -5.41
N LYS A 193 -7.06 -9.85 -6.33
CA LYS A 193 -7.24 -9.26 -7.66
C LYS A 193 -8.53 -8.46 -7.78
N SER A 194 -8.63 -7.63 -8.82
CA SER A 194 -9.82 -6.82 -9.10
C SER A 194 -11.01 -7.62 -9.61
N ASP A 195 -10.78 -8.73 -10.32
CA ASP A 195 -11.83 -9.40 -11.09
C ASP A 195 -12.91 -10.04 -10.22
N ASN A 196 -12.52 -10.62 -9.07
CA ASN A 196 -13.45 -11.21 -8.08
C ASN A 196 -13.22 -10.63 -6.68
N PHE A 197 -12.87 -9.36 -6.61
CA PHE A 197 -12.34 -8.72 -5.40
C PHE A 197 -13.16 -8.96 -4.14
N GLU A 198 -14.48 -8.79 -4.20
CA GLU A 198 -15.33 -8.92 -3.00
C GLU A 198 -15.37 -10.38 -2.50
N GLN A 199 -15.46 -11.35 -3.41
CA GLN A 199 -15.47 -12.77 -3.05
C GLN A 199 -14.10 -13.20 -2.48
N ASP A 200 -13.01 -12.83 -3.15
CA ASP A 200 -11.64 -13.17 -2.73
C ASP A 200 -11.32 -12.50 -1.38
N LYS A 201 -11.82 -11.29 -1.16
CA LYS A 201 -11.69 -10.56 0.11
C LYS A 201 -12.44 -11.28 1.25
N GLU A 202 -13.68 -11.70 1.02
CA GLU A 202 -14.46 -12.43 2.02
C GLU A 202 -13.79 -13.75 2.40
N GLU A 203 -13.31 -14.52 1.43
CA GLU A 203 -12.58 -15.76 1.67
C GLU A 203 -11.28 -15.50 2.46
N LEU A 204 -10.49 -14.49 2.05
CA LEU A 204 -9.29 -14.08 2.75
C LEU A 204 -9.57 -13.70 4.21
N GLN A 205 -10.60 -12.88 4.44
CA GLN A 205 -11.00 -12.45 5.78
C GLN A 205 -11.43 -13.63 6.66
N GLN A 206 -12.12 -14.61 6.09
CA GLN A 206 -12.51 -15.83 6.80
C GLN A 206 -11.29 -16.66 7.21
N ARG A 207 -10.35 -16.89 6.29
CA ARG A 207 -9.11 -17.66 6.53
C ARG A 207 -8.26 -16.98 7.61
N LEU A 208 -8.05 -15.67 7.52
CA LEU A 208 -7.33 -14.89 8.53
C LEU A 208 -8.04 -14.95 9.90
N SER A 209 -9.38 -14.90 9.92
CA SER A 209 -10.17 -15.00 11.15
C SER A 209 -10.09 -16.38 11.80
N CYS A 210 -9.83 -17.42 11.02
CA CYS A 210 -9.54 -18.77 11.50
C CYS A 210 -8.11 -18.93 12.04
N GLY A 211 -7.25 -17.93 11.90
CA GLY A 211 -5.89 -17.95 12.43
C GLY A 211 -4.83 -18.40 11.41
N GLU A 212 -5.18 -18.50 10.12
CA GLU A 212 -4.20 -18.81 9.09
C GLU A 212 -3.15 -17.69 8.96
N LYS A 213 -1.91 -18.08 8.70
CA LYS A 213 -0.79 -17.15 8.42
C LYS A 213 -0.73 -16.89 6.94
N ILE A 214 -1.07 -15.67 6.47
CA ILE A 214 -1.24 -15.36 5.06
C ILE A 214 -0.45 -14.11 4.65
N PHE A 215 0.40 -14.27 3.61
CA PHE A 215 1.04 -13.19 2.89
C PHE A 215 0.14 -12.77 1.72
N VAL A 216 -0.45 -11.59 1.78
CA VAL A 216 -1.40 -11.10 0.78
C VAL A 216 -0.69 -10.16 -0.17
N MET A 217 -0.82 -10.40 -1.46
CA MET A 217 -0.26 -9.54 -2.51
C MET A 217 -1.37 -8.86 -3.29
N SER A 218 -1.26 -7.55 -3.44
CA SER A 218 -2.17 -6.77 -4.28
C SER A 218 -1.48 -5.51 -4.83
N SER A 219 -2.22 -4.71 -5.57
CA SER A 219 -1.74 -3.45 -6.11
C SER A 219 -2.47 -2.25 -5.49
N TYR A 220 -1.82 -1.08 -5.50
CA TYR A 220 -2.44 0.17 -5.10
C TYR A 220 -3.72 0.51 -5.86
N GLN A 221 -3.84 0.04 -7.12
CA GLN A 221 -5.03 0.25 -7.94
C GLN A 221 -6.19 -0.66 -7.52
N THR A 222 -5.90 -1.89 -7.07
CA THR A 222 -6.91 -2.86 -6.64
C THR A 222 -7.42 -2.53 -5.24
N ILE A 223 -6.50 -2.22 -4.33
CA ILE A 223 -6.84 -1.83 -2.95
C ILE A 223 -6.73 -0.29 -2.86
N GLY A 224 -7.63 0.38 -3.57
CA GLY A 224 -7.70 1.84 -3.54
C GLY A 224 -8.27 2.40 -2.24
N ALA A 225 -8.30 3.73 -2.17
CA ALA A 225 -8.90 4.42 -1.03
C ALA A 225 -10.35 3.96 -0.81
N GLY A 226 -10.68 3.60 0.43
CA GLY A 226 -12.02 3.18 0.82
C GLY A 226 -12.23 1.67 0.93
N GLN A 227 -11.24 0.84 0.58
CA GLN A 227 -11.34 -0.60 0.82
C GLN A 227 -10.95 -0.93 2.26
N ASN A 228 -11.86 -1.59 2.97
CA ASN A 228 -11.60 -2.09 4.32
C ASN A 228 -11.25 -3.58 4.26
N LEU A 229 -10.00 -3.90 4.58
CA LEU A 229 -9.48 -5.27 4.64
C LEU A 229 -9.41 -5.83 6.06
N GLN A 230 -9.98 -5.14 7.04
CA GLN A 230 -10.05 -5.64 8.41
C GLN A 230 -10.71 -7.02 8.44
N TYR A 231 -10.21 -7.86 9.32
CA TYR A 231 -10.75 -9.19 9.54
C TYR A 231 -11.02 -9.44 11.02
N ARG A 232 -11.88 -10.40 11.31
CA ARG A 232 -12.26 -10.71 12.67
C ARG A 232 -11.07 -11.26 13.45
N ILE A 233 -10.86 -10.77 14.67
CA ILE A 233 -9.78 -11.22 15.54
C ILE A 233 -9.89 -12.73 15.76
N PRO A 234 -8.83 -13.51 15.47
CA PRO A 234 -8.81 -14.95 15.73
C PRO A 234 -9.02 -15.27 17.21
N LYS A 235 -9.68 -16.38 17.49
CA LYS A 235 -9.96 -16.81 18.85
C LYS A 235 -8.65 -16.96 19.66
N GLY A 236 -8.60 -16.32 20.82
CA GLY A 236 -7.45 -16.39 21.73
C GLY A 236 -6.33 -15.40 21.44
N LYS A 237 -6.40 -14.63 20.35
CA LYS A 237 -5.45 -13.53 20.07
C LYS A 237 -5.86 -12.28 20.85
N LYS A 238 -4.87 -11.62 21.44
CA LYS A 238 -5.03 -10.30 22.07
C LYS A 238 -4.60 -9.23 21.08
N VAL A 239 -5.33 -8.12 21.04
CA VAL A 239 -5.02 -6.94 20.22
C VAL A 239 -5.14 -5.70 21.09
N VAL A 240 -4.32 -4.70 20.79
CA VAL A 240 -4.45 -3.37 21.39
C VAL A 240 -5.52 -2.60 20.61
N GLN A 241 -6.49 -2.07 21.34
CA GLN A 241 -7.57 -1.30 20.74
C GLN A 241 -7.21 0.17 20.66
N LEU A 242 -7.43 0.75 19.49
CA LEU A 242 -7.22 2.18 19.25
C LEU A 242 -8.53 2.96 19.47
N GLY A 243 -8.62 3.66 20.59
CA GLY A 243 -9.74 4.51 20.94
C GLY A 243 -10.77 3.85 21.87
N GLU A 244 -11.77 4.63 22.22
CA GLU A 244 -12.87 4.18 23.08
C GLU A 244 -13.99 3.59 22.21
N PHE A 245 -14.49 2.44 22.62
CA PHE A 245 -15.65 1.81 22.00
C PHE A 245 -16.79 1.79 23.02
N THR A 246 -17.98 2.12 22.58
CA THR A 246 -19.19 1.97 23.39
C THR A 246 -19.65 0.51 23.41
N GLU A 247 -20.36 0.13 24.46
CA GLU A 247 -20.98 -1.19 24.55
C GLU A 247 -21.84 -1.46 23.31
N GLY A 248 -21.63 -2.60 22.64
CA GLY A 248 -22.31 -2.97 21.40
C GLY A 248 -21.61 -2.53 20.11
N ASP A 249 -20.52 -1.77 20.17
CA ASP A 249 -19.72 -1.44 18.99
C ASP A 249 -18.96 -2.69 18.49
N LYS A 250 -19.32 -3.14 17.30
CA LYS A 250 -18.73 -4.37 16.72
C LYS A 250 -17.31 -4.16 16.17
N ARG A 251 -16.82 -2.92 16.06
CA ARG A 251 -15.48 -2.62 15.52
C ARG A 251 -14.37 -3.25 16.34
N PHE A 252 -14.54 -3.39 17.66
CA PHE A 252 -13.58 -4.05 18.53
C PHE A 252 -13.39 -5.56 18.25
N LEU A 253 -14.23 -6.17 17.41
CA LEU A 253 -14.09 -7.57 16.98
C LEU A 253 -13.13 -7.73 15.79
N TYR A 254 -12.68 -6.64 15.19
CA TYR A 254 -11.89 -6.65 13.98
C TYR A 254 -10.51 -6.06 14.23
N LYS A 255 -9.54 -6.51 13.47
CA LYS A 255 -8.17 -5.99 13.46
C LYS A 255 -7.70 -5.72 12.04
N ASP A 256 -6.69 -4.84 11.92
CA ASP A 256 -5.93 -4.63 10.70
C ASP A 256 -4.85 -5.70 10.52
N PHE A 257 -4.16 -5.66 9.38
CA PHE A 257 -2.99 -6.50 9.12
C PHE A 257 -1.88 -6.21 10.13
N ASP A 258 -1.11 -7.25 10.46
CA ASP A 258 0.01 -7.14 11.41
C ASP A 258 1.21 -6.43 10.78
N ALA A 259 1.39 -6.59 9.47
CA ALA A 259 2.48 -5.97 8.73
C ALA A 259 2.04 -5.47 7.35
N LEU A 260 2.73 -4.45 6.86
CA LEU A 260 2.48 -3.83 5.57
C LEU A 260 3.79 -3.59 4.83
N TYR A 261 3.90 -4.08 3.60
CA TYR A 261 4.94 -3.68 2.67
C TYR A 261 4.39 -2.65 1.69
N LEU A 262 5.06 -1.52 1.61
CA LEU A 262 4.74 -0.45 0.67
C LEU A 262 5.82 -0.42 -0.42
N GLY A 263 5.49 -0.92 -1.60
CA GLY A 263 6.32 -0.75 -2.80
C GLY A 263 6.32 0.71 -3.27
N ASN A 264 7.17 1.01 -4.23
CA ASN A 264 7.24 2.36 -4.80
C ASN A 264 5.83 2.81 -5.23
N ILE A 265 5.41 3.92 -4.68
CA ILE A 265 4.18 4.59 -5.07
C ILE A 265 4.44 5.21 -6.45
N THR A 266 3.51 5.04 -7.36
CA THR A 266 3.58 5.42 -8.77
C THR A 266 4.38 6.70 -9.07
N ASN A 267 5.04 6.79 -10.23
CA ASN A 267 5.67 7.98 -10.79
C ASN A 267 4.73 9.21 -10.88
N MET A 268 3.48 9.08 -10.46
CA MET A 268 2.46 10.13 -10.47
C MET A 268 2.32 10.87 -9.12
N THR A 269 3.02 10.43 -8.07
CA THR A 269 3.11 11.17 -6.81
C THR A 269 4.41 11.95 -6.78
N VAL A 270 4.30 13.26 -6.94
CA VAL A 270 5.43 14.18 -6.76
C VAL A 270 5.52 14.49 -5.27
N ASN A 271 6.68 14.27 -4.68
CA ASN A 271 6.95 14.69 -3.31
C ASN A 271 7.21 16.21 -3.29
N THR A 272 6.17 16.98 -3.00
CA THR A 272 6.23 18.45 -2.98
C THR A 272 6.84 19.03 -1.70
N TYR A 273 7.37 18.21 -0.81
CA TYR A 273 8.00 18.66 0.44
C TYR A 273 9.43 19.18 0.28
N GLN A 274 9.98 19.20 -0.92
CA GLN A 274 11.24 19.90 -1.19
C GLN A 274 10.91 21.32 -1.63
N ASP A 275 11.51 22.30 -0.94
CA ASP A 275 11.40 23.75 -1.22
C ASP A 275 11.96 24.15 -2.60
N GLU A 276 12.40 23.22 -3.41
CA GLU A 276 12.87 23.44 -4.76
C GLU A 276 11.67 23.49 -5.72
N LYS A 277 11.58 24.58 -6.45
CA LYS A 277 10.60 24.75 -7.53
C LYS A 277 10.82 23.68 -8.60
N ILE A 278 9.96 22.67 -8.59
CA ILE A 278 9.92 21.69 -9.68
C ILE A 278 9.59 22.44 -10.98
N THR A 279 10.49 22.37 -11.93
CA THR A 279 10.28 23.01 -13.25
C THR A 279 9.49 22.07 -14.15
N SER A 280 8.86 22.64 -15.19
CA SER A 280 8.18 21.83 -16.22
C SER A 280 9.13 20.82 -16.88
N HIS A 281 10.43 21.10 -16.88
CA HIS A 281 11.47 20.22 -17.42
C HIS A 281 11.67 18.99 -16.49
N ASP A 282 11.65 19.19 -15.19
CA ASP A 282 11.79 18.10 -14.21
C ASP A 282 10.60 17.13 -14.29
N LEU A 283 9.40 17.67 -14.53
CA LEU A 283 8.18 16.87 -14.72
C LEU A 283 8.19 16.03 -16.02
N LEU A 284 8.93 16.45 -17.04
CA LEU A 284 9.04 15.71 -18.29
C LEU A 284 10.12 14.62 -18.26
N GLN A 285 11.05 14.69 -17.30
CA GLN A 285 12.11 13.67 -17.11
C GLN A 285 11.75 12.61 -16.07
N MET A 286 10.67 12.76 -15.34
CA MET A 286 10.10 11.79 -14.42
C MET A 286 9.15 10.82 -15.13
#